data_e823c0e5299f13880c5f26c2b36d80b0
#
_entry.id   e823c0e5299f13880c5f26c2b36d80b0
#
_cell.length_a   1.000
_cell.length_b   1.000
_cell.length_c   1.000
_cell.angle_alpha   90.00
_cell.angle_beta   90.00
_cell.angle_gamma   90.00
#
_symmetry.space_group_name_H-M   'P 1'
#
loop_
_entity.id
_entity.type
_entity.pdbx_description
1 polymer ?
#
loop_
_entity_poly.entity_id
_entity_poly.type
_entity_poly.pdbx_seq_one_letter_code
_entity_poly.pdbx_strand_id
1 'polypeptide(L)'
;MPGRDGIDAVKALKGFNGRIIMLSQAEDKDIIAKAYKAGISSYISKPLNRIEVTSVIRDNIENLKLRAFAEGIQTSLQRTFSNSHALPMSESPHQVYAMRKRGSAILHDMGIHAETGSRDILAILDVLDEANAASLPSLKQLFAQVAAKRGLPEDKESKAIEQRIRRAIFQAMTNIANMGIVDFASPSFGEYSMHYFDPAEIRSLMNDLEQGIRPQISRCHINTKKFLLALLMECQQK
;
A
#
# COMPACT_ATOMS: atom_id res chain seq x y z
N MET A 1 10.94 -18.13 29.63
CA MET A 1 10.58 -19.03 28.51
C MET A 1 11.54 -20.20 28.54
N PRO A 2 11.06 -21.44 28.54
CA PRO A 2 11.95 -22.59 28.38
C PRO A 2 12.38 -22.62 26.89
N GLY A 3 13.68 -22.42 26.62
CA GLY A 3 14.23 -22.47 25.28
C GLY A 3 15.13 -21.28 24.96
N ARG A 4 14.76 -20.44 23.97
CA ARG A 4 15.54 -19.25 23.58
C ARG A 4 15.07 -18.02 24.33
N ASP A 5 16.02 -17.23 24.85
CA ASP A 5 15.73 -15.88 25.36
C ASP A 5 15.31 -14.95 24.19
N GLY A 6 14.40 -14.01 24.47
CA GLY A 6 13.93 -13.03 23.49
C GLY A 6 15.06 -12.19 22.87
N ILE A 7 16.09 -11.89 23.64
CA ILE A 7 17.29 -11.17 23.17
C ILE A 7 18.08 -12.03 22.18
N ASP A 8 18.18 -13.33 22.42
CA ASP A 8 18.87 -14.24 21.51
C ASP A 8 18.07 -14.47 20.22
N ALA A 9 16.74 -14.44 20.31
CA ALA A 9 15.89 -14.44 19.12
C ALA A 9 16.13 -13.20 18.25
N VAL A 10 16.23 -12.00 18.84
CA VAL A 10 16.54 -10.75 18.11
C VAL A 10 17.92 -10.83 17.44
N LYS A 11 18.93 -11.36 18.14
CA LYS A 11 20.27 -11.55 17.55
C LYS A 11 20.27 -12.50 16.35
N ALA A 12 19.41 -13.53 16.38
CA ALA A 12 19.28 -14.47 15.27
C ALA A 12 18.61 -13.86 14.02
N LEU A 13 17.89 -12.74 14.18
CA LEU A 13 17.26 -11.98 13.09
C LEU A 13 18.20 -10.96 12.42
N LYS A 14 19.52 -11.14 12.52
CA LYS A 14 20.50 -10.29 11.82
C LYS A 14 20.21 -10.27 10.32
N GLY A 15 19.99 -9.07 9.77
CA GLY A 15 19.61 -8.89 8.35
C GLY A 15 18.10 -8.72 8.12
N PHE A 16 17.26 -8.81 9.14
CA PHE A 16 15.86 -8.48 9.02
C PHE A 16 15.68 -6.97 8.76
N ASN A 17 15.04 -6.64 7.62
CA ASN A 17 14.89 -5.26 7.16
C ASN A 17 13.60 -4.58 7.71
N GLY A 18 13.12 -5.02 8.87
CA GLY A 18 11.95 -4.48 9.55
C GLY A 18 12.28 -3.88 10.90
N ARG A 19 11.25 -3.38 11.60
CA ARG A 19 11.35 -2.91 12.98
C ARG A 19 10.96 -4.03 13.95
N ILE A 20 11.75 -4.22 14.97
CA ILE A 20 11.50 -5.23 16.01
C ILE A 20 11.04 -4.49 17.27
N ILE A 21 9.83 -4.77 17.72
CA ILE A 21 9.28 -4.26 18.98
C ILE A 21 9.27 -5.42 19.98
N MET A 22 9.93 -5.26 21.12
CA MET A 22 9.96 -6.26 22.18
C MET A 22 8.88 -5.98 23.22
N LEU A 23 8.08 -7.00 23.54
CA LEU A 23 7.06 -6.96 24.58
C LEU A 23 7.50 -7.87 25.75
N SER A 24 7.77 -7.32 26.94
CA SER A 24 8.27 -8.09 28.07
C SER A 24 7.74 -7.58 29.42
N GLN A 25 7.83 -8.41 30.46
CA GLN A 25 7.57 -8.04 31.85
C GLN A 25 8.84 -7.58 32.57
N ALA A 26 10.02 -7.69 31.94
CA ALA A 26 11.27 -7.29 32.57
C ALA A 26 11.35 -5.76 32.65
N GLU A 27 11.54 -5.24 33.86
CA GLU A 27 11.70 -3.79 34.14
C GLU A 27 13.16 -3.42 34.40
N ASP A 28 14.05 -4.41 34.41
CA ASP A 28 15.48 -4.21 34.63
C ASP A 28 16.10 -3.44 33.48
N LYS A 29 16.67 -2.29 33.80
CA LYS A 29 17.31 -1.37 32.84
C LYS A 29 18.46 -2.02 32.09
N ASP A 30 19.18 -2.96 32.70
CA ASP A 30 20.29 -3.66 32.05
C ASP A 30 19.79 -4.66 31.00
N ILE A 31 18.66 -5.30 31.25
CA ILE A 31 18.00 -6.20 30.29
C ILE A 31 17.45 -5.40 29.10
N ILE A 32 16.80 -4.26 29.38
CA ILE A 32 16.29 -3.36 28.36
C ILE A 32 17.44 -2.82 27.49
N ALA A 33 18.53 -2.38 28.11
CA ALA A 33 19.71 -1.91 27.39
C ALA A 33 20.33 -3.00 26.49
N LYS A 34 20.39 -4.26 26.97
CA LYS A 34 20.84 -5.41 26.17
C LYS A 34 19.94 -5.69 24.98
N ALA A 35 18.61 -5.53 25.14
CA ALA A 35 17.65 -5.70 24.07
C ALA A 35 17.86 -4.64 22.96
N TYR A 36 18.03 -3.35 23.33
CA TYR A 36 18.37 -2.31 22.34
C TYR A 36 19.70 -2.56 21.64
N LYS A 37 20.73 -3.00 22.36
CA LYS A 37 22.03 -3.41 21.77
C LYS A 37 21.89 -4.60 20.83
N ALA A 38 20.91 -5.48 21.06
CA ALA A 38 20.62 -6.61 20.18
C ALA A 38 19.91 -6.21 18.88
N GLY A 39 19.34 -5.00 18.81
CA GLY A 39 18.76 -4.44 17.59
C GLY A 39 17.24 -4.25 17.60
N ILE A 40 16.59 -4.20 18.77
CA ILE A 40 15.19 -3.82 18.83
C ILE A 40 15.02 -2.32 18.53
N SER A 41 13.88 -1.97 17.95
CA SER A 41 13.51 -0.58 17.67
C SER A 41 12.78 0.08 18.83
N SER A 42 11.99 -0.69 19.56
CA SER A 42 11.21 -0.21 20.71
C SER A 42 10.98 -1.35 21.71
N TYR A 43 10.78 -0.96 22.96
CA TYR A 43 10.45 -1.85 24.06
C TYR A 43 9.13 -1.42 24.69
N ILE A 44 8.23 -2.34 24.96
CA ILE A 44 6.96 -2.10 25.64
C ILE A 44 6.86 -3.05 26.83
N SER A 45 6.64 -2.49 28.03
CA SER A 45 6.45 -3.27 29.24
C SER A 45 5.04 -3.84 29.34
N LYS A 46 4.89 -5.02 29.90
CA LYS A 46 3.59 -5.57 30.29
C LYS A 46 3.23 -5.13 31.70
N PRO A 47 1.94 -4.80 32.00
CA PRO A 47 0.74 -5.03 31.19
C PRO A 47 0.60 -4.03 30.03
N LEU A 48 0.08 -4.50 28.88
CA LEU A 48 -0.02 -3.71 27.66
C LEU A 48 -1.08 -2.63 27.78
N ASN A 49 -0.70 -1.39 27.48
CA ASN A 49 -1.61 -0.27 27.31
C ASN A 49 -1.87 -0.04 25.81
N ARG A 50 -3.15 -0.03 25.41
CA ARG A 50 -3.54 0.17 24.01
C ARG A 50 -2.99 1.46 23.41
N ILE A 51 -3.01 2.57 24.19
CA ILE A 51 -2.53 3.87 23.73
C ILE A 51 -1.02 3.80 23.47
N GLU A 52 -0.26 3.24 24.41
CA GLU A 52 1.19 3.08 24.30
C GLU A 52 1.57 2.20 23.10
N VAL A 53 0.95 1.04 22.96
CA VAL A 53 1.20 0.12 21.83
C VAL A 53 0.92 0.81 20.49
N THR A 54 -0.20 1.52 20.38
CA THR A 54 -0.58 2.22 19.13
C THR A 54 0.41 3.34 18.82
N SER A 55 0.84 4.12 19.83
CA SER A 55 1.82 5.19 19.64
C SER A 55 3.16 4.63 19.17
N VAL A 56 3.68 3.60 19.85
CA VAL A 56 4.96 2.99 19.50
C VAL A 56 4.94 2.40 18.08
N ILE A 57 3.83 1.77 17.67
CA ILE A 57 3.69 1.26 16.30
C ILE A 57 3.68 2.41 15.30
N ARG A 58 2.92 3.48 15.56
CA ARG A 58 2.85 4.67 14.69
C ARG A 58 4.23 5.29 14.51
N ASP A 59 4.97 5.52 15.60
CA ASP A 59 6.30 6.12 15.57
C ASP A 59 7.30 5.25 14.78
N ASN A 60 7.19 3.93 14.90
CA ASN A 60 8.04 3.02 14.13
C ASN A 60 7.71 3.03 12.63
N ILE A 61 6.43 3.14 12.26
CA ILE A 61 5.99 3.28 10.85
C ILE A 61 6.47 4.60 10.26
N GLU A 62 6.33 5.69 10.99
CA GLU A 62 6.78 7.02 10.57
C GLU A 62 8.30 7.05 10.35
N ASN A 63 9.06 6.49 11.27
CA ASN A 63 10.51 6.34 11.13
C ASN A 63 10.91 5.49 9.91
N LEU A 64 10.14 4.45 9.57
CA LEU A 64 10.38 3.66 8.35
C LEU A 64 10.13 4.50 7.09
N LYS A 65 9.03 5.28 7.06
CA LYS A 65 8.72 6.20 5.96
C LYS A 65 9.81 7.25 5.76
N LEU A 66 10.28 7.87 6.85
CA LEU A 66 11.36 8.87 6.82
C LEU A 66 12.68 8.28 6.31
N ARG A 67 13.03 7.06 6.72
CA ARG A 67 14.23 6.39 6.20
C ARG A 67 14.13 6.08 4.71
N ALA A 68 12.99 5.52 4.27
CA ALA A 68 12.76 5.24 2.85
C ALA A 68 12.82 6.51 2.00
N PHE A 69 12.30 7.63 2.52
CA PHE A 69 12.41 8.94 1.89
C PHE A 69 13.86 9.43 1.80
N ALA A 70 14.61 9.34 2.90
CA ALA A 70 16.03 9.73 2.93
C ALA A 70 16.90 8.88 1.98
N GLU A 71 16.67 7.57 1.92
CA GLU A 71 17.34 6.66 0.99
C GLU A 71 16.98 6.98 -0.47
N GLY A 72 15.72 7.36 -0.73
CA GLY A 72 15.25 7.82 -2.04
C GLY A 72 15.98 9.10 -2.50
N ILE A 73 16.12 10.08 -1.60
CA ILE A 73 16.88 11.32 -1.87
C ILE A 73 18.35 11.00 -2.14
N GLN A 74 18.99 10.18 -1.31
CA GLN A 74 20.39 9.80 -1.47
C GLN A 74 20.64 9.09 -2.80
N THR A 75 19.75 8.20 -3.20
CA THR A 75 19.81 7.50 -4.49
C THR A 75 19.64 8.49 -5.66
N SER A 76 18.73 9.45 -5.53
CA SER A 76 18.49 10.49 -6.54
C SER A 76 19.70 11.42 -6.69
N LEU A 77 20.30 11.85 -5.58
CA LEU A 77 21.51 12.67 -5.57
C LEU A 77 22.71 11.92 -6.18
N GLN A 78 22.92 10.66 -5.81
CA GLN A 78 24.00 9.85 -6.41
C GLN A 78 23.83 9.70 -7.92
N ARG A 79 22.60 9.55 -8.43
CA ARG A 79 22.33 9.51 -9.87
C ARG A 79 22.62 10.84 -10.55
N THR A 80 22.32 11.97 -9.91
CA THR A 80 22.58 13.31 -10.44
C THR A 80 24.09 13.61 -10.53
N PHE A 81 24.86 13.20 -9.52
CA PHE A 81 26.32 13.40 -9.50
C PHE A 81 27.10 12.40 -10.34
N SER A 82 26.53 11.23 -10.64
CA SER A 82 27.16 10.21 -11.49
C SER A 82 26.95 10.47 -13.00
N ASN A 83 26.02 11.35 -13.38
CA ASN A 83 25.65 11.60 -14.79
C ASN A 83 26.26 12.87 -15.41
N SER A 84 27.43 13.31 -14.96
CA SER A 84 28.09 14.44 -15.61
C SER A 84 28.82 14.10 -16.93
N HIS A 85 28.78 12.87 -17.42
CA HIS A 85 29.27 12.51 -18.75
C HIS A 85 28.52 11.27 -19.29
N ALA A 86 27.38 11.48 -19.95
CA ALA A 86 26.90 10.59 -21.02
C ALA A 86 25.73 11.24 -21.79
N LEU A 87 25.86 11.23 -23.10
CA LEU A 87 24.94 11.69 -24.14
C LEU A 87 23.56 11.00 -24.05
N PRO A 88 22.52 11.59 -24.65
CA PRO A 88 21.15 11.05 -24.55
C PRO A 88 21.03 9.78 -25.38
N MET A 89 20.96 8.65 -24.73
CA MET A 89 20.56 7.39 -25.34
C MET A 89 19.23 6.90 -24.71
N SER A 90 18.24 6.78 -25.60
CA SER A 90 17.08 5.89 -25.56
C SER A 90 16.38 5.67 -24.22
N GLU A 91 15.09 5.92 -24.23
CA GLU A 91 14.07 5.61 -23.22
C GLU A 91 14.39 4.33 -22.44
N SER A 92 14.74 4.51 -21.15
CA SER A 92 15.21 3.41 -20.33
C SER A 92 14.03 2.64 -19.69
N PRO A 93 14.15 1.32 -19.52
CA PRO A 93 13.16 0.45 -18.87
C PRO A 93 12.82 0.84 -17.43
N HIS A 94 13.47 1.84 -16.86
CA HIS A 94 13.32 2.27 -15.47
C HIS A 94 12.04 3.05 -15.16
N GLN A 95 11.39 3.68 -16.15
CA GLN A 95 10.15 4.44 -15.91
C GLN A 95 8.96 3.49 -15.70
N VAL A 96 8.87 2.41 -16.45
CA VAL A 96 7.82 1.37 -16.35
C VAL A 96 7.77 0.75 -14.95
N TYR A 97 8.93 0.56 -14.32
CA TYR A 97 8.99 0.05 -12.94
C TYR A 97 8.51 1.04 -11.88
N ALA A 98 8.60 2.35 -12.13
CA ALA A 98 8.25 3.36 -11.12
C ALA A 98 6.74 3.47 -10.94
N MET A 99 5.94 3.55 -12.00
CA MET A 99 4.49 3.64 -11.95
C MET A 99 3.88 2.38 -11.34
N ARG A 100 4.27 1.20 -11.80
CA ARG A 100 3.83 -0.08 -11.23
C ARG A 100 4.18 -0.23 -9.75
N LYS A 101 5.40 0.18 -9.35
CA LYS A 101 5.85 0.11 -7.94
C LYS A 101 5.00 1.02 -7.04
N ARG A 102 4.71 2.25 -7.48
CA ARG A 102 3.84 3.18 -6.74
C ARG A 102 2.41 2.64 -6.65
N GLY A 103 1.83 2.20 -7.77
CA GLY A 103 0.51 1.59 -7.77
C GLY A 103 0.41 0.37 -6.85
N SER A 104 1.45 -0.48 -6.84
CA SER A 104 1.53 -1.62 -5.93
C SER A 104 1.55 -1.21 -4.45
N ALA A 105 2.26 -0.13 -4.10
CA ALA A 105 2.30 0.40 -2.74
C ALA A 105 0.93 0.94 -2.31
N ILE A 106 0.26 1.73 -3.17
CA ILE A 106 -1.09 2.27 -2.89
C ILE A 106 -2.10 1.13 -2.70
N LEU A 107 -2.09 0.11 -3.55
CA LEU A 107 -2.97 -1.05 -3.41
C LEU A 107 -2.67 -1.86 -2.14
N HIS A 108 -1.41 -1.88 -1.69
CA HIS A 108 -1.02 -2.48 -0.42
C HIS A 108 -1.56 -1.68 0.77
N ASP A 109 -1.43 -0.36 0.75
CA ASP A 109 -1.94 0.52 1.81
C ASP A 109 -3.47 0.47 1.92
N MET A 110 -4.17 0.27 0.80
CA MET A 110 -5.61 -0.01 0.78
C MET A 110 -5.99 -1.45 1.20
N GLY A 111 -4.99 -2.33 1.44
CA GLY A 111 -5.21 -3.71 1.87
C GLY A 111 -5.75 -4.64 0.78
N ILE A 112 -5.55 -4.32 -0.50
CA ILE A 112 -6.06 -5.12 -1.63
C ILE A 112 -4.97 -5.70 -2.55
N HIS A 113 -3.71 -5.57 -2.16
CA HIS A 113 -2.58 -6.05 -3.01
C HIS A 113 -2.68 -7.52 -3.40
N ALA A 114 -3.21 -8.37 -2.51
CA ALA A 114 -3.37 -9.81 -2.76
C ALA A 114 -4.59 -10.16 -3.64
N GLU A 115 -5.49 -9.23 -3.88
CA GLU A 115 -6.69 -9.45 -4.67
C GLU A 115 -6.36 -9.71 -6.15
N THR A 116 -7.12 -10.62 -6.79
CA THR A 116 -6.92 -10.93 -8.22
C THR A 116 -7.11 -9.70 -9.12
N GLY A 117 -8.06 -8.83 -8.77
CA GLY A 117 -8.30 -7.57 -9.48
C GLY A 117 -7.15 -6.58 -9.39
N SER A 118 -6.33 -6.63 -8.34
CA SER A 118 -5.15 -5.77 -8.19
C SER A 118 -4.07 -6.08 -9.24
N ARG A 119 -3.95 -7.34 -9.64
CA ARG A 119 -3.08 -7.74 -10.76
C ARG A 119 -3.57 -7.15 -12.09
N ASP A 120 -4.89 -7.05 -12.28
CA ASP A 120 -5.48 -6.43 -13.46
C ASP A 120 -5.30 -4.91 -13.44
N ILE A 121 -5.44 -4.27 -12.28
CA ILE A 121 -5.18 -2.84 -12.09
C ILE A 121 -3.72 -2.51 -12.42
N LEU A 122 -2.76 -3.29 -11.92
CA LEU A 122 -1.34 -3.11 -12.22
C LEU A 122 -1.03 -3.33 -13.70
N ALA A 123 -1.69 -4.30 -14.36
CA ALA A 123 -1.54 -4.49 -15.80
C ALA A 123 -2.10 -3.31 -16.62
N ILE A 124 -3.15 -2.64 -16.13
CA ILE A 124 -3.65 -1.40 -16.73
C ILE A 124 -2.62 -0.28 -16.58
N LEU A 125 -1.99 -0.14 -15.41
CA LEU A 125 -0.91 0.85 -15.22
C LEU A 125 0.26 0.60 -16.17
N ASP A 126 0.65 -0.66 -16.41
CA ASP A 126 1.70 -1.02 -17.37
C ASP A 126 1.32 -0.59 -18.81
N VAL A 127 0.04 -0.78 -19.19
CA VAL A 127 -0.46 -0.36 -20.52
C VAL A 127 -0.44 1.16 -20.66
N LEU A 128 -0.84 1.88 -19.61
CA LEU A 128 -0.86 3.35 -19.61
C LEU A 128 0.55 3.96 -19.60
N ASP A 129 1.47 3.34 -18.89
CA ASP A 129 2.87 3.76 -18.82
C ASP A 129 3.58 3.56 -20.16
N GLU A 130 3.43 2.40 -20.80
CA GLU A 130 3.97 2.13 -22.15
C GLU A 130 3.41 3.09 -23.22
N ALA A 131 2.15 3.48 -23.07
CA ALA A 131 1.51 4.43 -23.98
C ALA A 131 1.85 5.90 -23.67
N ASN A 132 2.63 6.21 -22.63
CA ASN A 132 2.84 7.55 -22.10
C ASN A 132 1.52 8.33 -21.97
N ALA A 133 0.47 7.66 -21.50
CA ALA A 133 -0.87 8.18 -21.50
C ALA A 133 -1.04 9.29 -20.44
N ALA A 134 -1.23 10.54 -20.89
CA ALA A 134 -1.53 11.67 -20.02
C ALA A 134 -2.99 11.64 -19.49
N SER A 135 -3.86 10.83 -20.08
CA SER A 135 -5.27 10.71 -19.70
C SER A 135 -5.74 9.26 -19.77
N LEU A 136 -6.78 8.95 -19.00
CA LEU A 136 -7.34 7.60 -18.96
C LEU A 136 -8.21 7.36 -20.21
N PRO A 137 -7.89 6.40 -21.10
CA PRO A 137 -8.74 5.98 -22.22
C PRO A 137 -10.07 5.39 -21.74
N SER A 138 -10.92 4.95 -22.66
CA SER A 138 -12.14 4.27 -22.27
C SER A 138 -11.82 2.93 -21.56
N LEU A 139 -12.54 2.62 -20.48
CA LEU A 139 -12.32 1.38 -19.72
C LEU A 139 -12.41 0.13 -20.59
N LYS A 140 -13.34 0.15 -21.56
CA LYS A 140 -13.52 -0.95 -22.53
C LYS A 140 -12.23 -1.20 -23.34
N GLN A 141 -11.60 -0.12 -23.82
CA GLN A 141 -10.34 -0.21 -24.57
C GLN A 141 -9.20 -0.73 -23.69
N LEU A 142 -9.11 -0.24 -22.44
CA LEU A 142 -8.07 -0.70 -21.50
C LEU A 142 -8.21 -2.17 -21.16
N PHE A 143 -9.42 -2.64 -20.89
CA PHE A 143 -9.65 -4.07 -20.61
C PHE A 143 -9.34 -4.96 -21.83
N ALA A 144 -9.69 -4.48 -23.03
CA ALA A 144 -9.36 -5.16 -24.27
C ALA A 144 -7.84 -5.27 -24.50
N GLN A 145 -7.11 -4.17 -24.26
CA GLN A 145 -5.64 -4.16 -24.39
C GLN A 145 -4.96 -5.10 -23.38
N VAL A 146 -5.44 -5.16 -22.13
CA VAL A 146 -4.92 -6.09 -21.13
C VAL A 146 -5.23 -7.54 -21.53
N ALA A 147 -6.43 -7.83 -22.03
CA ALA A 147 -6.80 -9.15 -22.50
C ALA A 147 -5.92 -9.58 -23.69
N ALA A 148 -5.73 -8.70 -24.67
CA ALA A 148 -4.87 -8.94 -25.84
C ALA A 148 -3.41 -9.23 -25.46
N LYS A 149 -2.84 -8.46 -24.51
CA LYS A 149 -1.48 -8.72 -23.98
C LYS A 149 -1.32 -10.08 -23.33
N ARG A 150 -2.42 -10.66 -22.81
CA ARG A 150 -2.43 -12.01 -22.22
C ARG A 150 -2.69 -13.12 -23.24
N GLY A 151 -2.96 -12.78 -24.50
CA GLY A 151 -3.31 -13.77 -25.54
C GLY A 151 -4.64 -14.47 -25.28
N LEU A 152 -5.58 -13.83 -24.56
CA LEU A 152 -6.87 -14.41 -24.20
C LEU A 152 -8.01 -13.81 -25.04
N PRO A 153 -9.14 -14.54 -25.22
CA PRO A 153 -10.29 -14.05 -25.97
C PRO A 153 -10.82 -12.74 -25.41
N GLU A 154 -10.78 -11.67 -26.21
CA GLU A 154 -10.98 -10.28 -25.79
C GLU A 154 -12.33 -10.05 -25.10
N ASP A 155 -13.44 -10.54 -25.67
CA ASP A 155 -14.79 -10.29 -25.15
C ASP A 155 -15.06 -10.93 -23.78
N LYS A 156 -14.59 -12.16 -23.56
CA LYS A 156 -14.78 -12.89 -22.30
C LYS A 156 -13.84 -12.38 -21.21
N GLU A 157 -12.57 -12.16 -21.57
CA GLU A 157 -11.57 -11.75 -20.60
C GLU A 157 -11.76 -10.30 -20.17
N SER A 158 -12.16 -9.39 -21.06
CA SER A 158 -12.47 -7.98 -20.70
C SER A 158 -13.56 -7.89 -19.64
N LYS A 159 -14.63 -8.69 -19.75
CA LYS A 159 -15.69 -8.76 -18.74
C LYS A 159 -15.18 -9.36 -17.43
N ALA A 160 -14.33 -10.38 -17.51
CA ALA A 160 -13.74 -11.00 -16.31
C ALA A 160 -12.80 -10.03 -15.59
N ILE A 161 -11.95 -9.28 -16.31
CA ILE A 161 -11.09 -8.22 -15.81
C ILE A 161 -11.94 -7.16 -15.08
N GLU A 162 -12.99 -6.66 -15.73
CA GLU A 162 -13.91 -5.68 -15.12
C GLU A 162 -14.47 -6.18 -13.80
N GLN A 163 -14.97 -7.41 -13.75
CA GLN A 163 -15.54 -7.97 -12.53
C GLN A 163 -14.52 -8.18 -11.42
N ARG A 164 -13.29 -8.62 -11.75
CA ARG A 164 -12.21 -8.76 -10.77
C ARG A 164 -11.80 -7.39 -10.20
N ILE A 165 -11.66 -6.39 -11.05
CA ILE A 165 -11.35 -5.01 -10.64
C ILE A 165 -12.45 -4.46 -9.73
N ARG A 166 -13.73 -4.60 -10.11
CA ARG A 166 -14.85 -4.14 -9.29
C ARG A 166 -14.86 -4.79 -7.90
N ARG A 167 -14.56 -6.09 -7.80
CA ARG A 167 -14.44 -6.78 -6.51
C ARG A 167 -13.27 -6.24 -5.67
N ALA A 168 -12.11 -6.01 -6.28
CA ALA A 168 -10.96 -5.45 -5.58
C ALA A 168 -11.25 -4.03 -5.08
N ILE A 169 -11.87 -3.18 -5.89
CA ILE A 169 -12.28 -1.82 -5.48
C ILE A 169 -13.30 -1.88 -4.33
N PHE A 170 -14.29 -2.78 -4.40
CA PHE A 170 -15.25 -2.98 -3.32
C PHE A 170 -14.58 -3.40 -2.02
N GLN A 171 -13.58 -4.29 -2.09
CA GLN A 171 -12.79 -4.67 -0.93
C GLN A 171 -12.01 -3.48 -0.37
N ALA A 172 -11.41 -2.65 -1.22
CA ALA A 172 -10.75 -1.42 -0.80
C ALA A 172 -11.72 -0.47 -0.10
N MET A 173 -12.91 -0.25 -0.66
CA MET A 173 -13.97 0.56 -0.02
C MET A 173 -14.31 0.04 1.37
N THR A 174 -14.46 -1.28 1.52
CA THR A 174 -14.77 -1.92 2.80
C THR A 174 -13.62 -1.74 3.80
N ASN A 175 -12.37 -1.88 3.37
CA ASN A 175 -11.20 -1.67 4.22
C ASN A 175 -11.08 -0.21 4.69
N ILE A 176 -11.32 0.75 3.78
CA ILE A 176 -11.31 2.18 4.10
C ILE A 176 -12.48 2.54 5.01
N ALA A 177 -13.68 1.99 4.82
CA ALA A 177 -14.80 2.19 5.72
C ALA A 177 -14.49 1.68 7.14
N ASN A 178 -13.88 0.50 7.28
CA ASN A 178 -13.41 -0.01 8.57
C ASN A 178 -12.35 0.89 9.21
N MET A 179 -11.43 1.43 8.41
CA MET A 179 -10.43 2.40 8.89
C MET A 179 -11.11 3.65 9.47
N GLY A 180 -12.13 4.19 8.78
CA GLY A 180 -12.90 5.35 9.23
C GLY A 180 -13.70 5.09 10.50
N ILE A 181 -14.22 3.88 10.70
CA ILE A 181 -14.90 3.48 11.94
C ILE A 181 -13.92 3.46 13.12
N VAL A 182 -12.68 3.00 12.90
CA VAL A 182 -11.65 2.92 13.96
C VAL A 182 -11.07 4.30 14.28
N ASP A 183 -10.77 5.10 13.26
CA ASP A 183 -10.19 6.44 13.40
C ASP A 183 -10.62 7.34 12.23
N PHE A 184 -11.73 8.03 12.41
CA PHE A 184 -12.28 8.95 11.40
C PHE A 184 -11.35 10.16 11.12
N ALA A 185 -10.52 10.54 12.09
CA ALA A 185 -9.58 11.64 11.97
C ALA A 185 -8.24 11.22 11.33
N SER A 186 -8.06 9.95 10.98
CA SER A 186 -6.86 9.46 10.33
C SER A 186 -6.63 10.16 8.98
N PRO A 187 -5.42 10.75 8.76
CA PRO A 187 -5.09 11.35 7.47
C PRO A 187 -5.27 10.40 6.30
N SER A 188 -4.88 9.12 6.46
CA SER A 188 -5.02 8.09 5.43
C SER A 188 -6.48 7.80 5.09
N PHE A 189 -7.40 7.81 6.08
CA PHE A 189 -8.82 7.68 5.81
C PHE A 189 -9.33 8.85 4.98
N GLY A 190 -9.00 10.09 5.38
CA GLY A 190 -9.42 11.30 4.68
C GLY A 190 -8.95 11.32 3.22
N GLU A 191 -7.67 11.00 3.01
CA GLU A 191 -7.04 10.96 1.70
C GLU A 191 -7.69 9.91 0.79
N TYR A 192 -7.73 8.64 1.20
CA TYR A 192 -8.26 7.57 0.36
C TYR A 192 -9.77 7.67 0.14
N SER A 193 -10.55 8.03 1.17
CA SER A 193 -12.01 8.12 1.04
C SER A 193 -12.47 9.20 0.05
N MET A 194 -11.76 10.34 -0.01
CA MET A 194 -12.13 11.45 -0.87
C MET A 194 -11.59 11.32 -2.30
N HIS A 195 -10.33 10.90 -2.45
CA HIS A 195 -9.67 10.87 -3.75
C HIS A 195 -10.14 9.70 -4.61
N TYR A 196 -10.26 8.51 -4.01
CA TYR A 196 -10.51 7.28 -4.78
C TYR A 196 -11.98 6.90 -4.87
N PHE A 197 -12.79 7.27 -3.88
CA PHE A 197 -14.16 6.80 -3.77
C PHE A 197 -15.17 7.96 -3.74
N ASP A 198 -16.46 7.62 -3.78
CA ASP A 198 -17.52 8.53 -3.42
C ASP A 198 -17.66 8.55 -1.90
N PRO A 199 -17.52 9.73 -1.25
CA PRO A 199 -17.64 9.81 0.22
C PRO A 199 -19.02 9.36 0.75
N ALA A 200 -20.08 9.50 -0.06
CA ALA A 200 -21.41 9.03 0.32
C ALA A 200 -21.47 7.50 0.40
N GLU A 201 -20.83 6.81 -0.55
CA GLU A 201 -20.75 5.35 -0.55
C GLU A 201 -19.91 4.82 0.62
N ILE A 202 -18.76 5.46 0.93
CA ILE A 202 -17.95 5.09 2.10
C ILE A 202 -18.73 5.27 3.39
N ARG A 203 -19.47 6.37 3.53
CA ARG A 203 -20.31 6.63 4.72
C ARG A 203 -21.44 5.61 4.85
N SER A 204 -22.07 5.24 3.73
CA SER A 204 -23.09 4.18 3.72
C SER A 204 -22.52 2.84 4.17
N LEU A 205 -21.33 2.47 3.69
CA LEU A 205 -20.63 1.26 4.12
C LEU A 205 -20.26 1.29 5.61
N MET A 206 -19.81 2.43 6.13
CA MET A 206 -19.53 2.60 7.55
C MET A 206 -20.79 2.34 8.39
N ASN A 207 -21.91 2.93 8.02
CA ASN A 207 -23.17 2.73 8.72
C ASN A 207 -23.62 1.26 8.68
N ASP A 208 -23.53 0.59 7.53
CA ASP A 208 -23.86 -0.82 7.41
C ASP A 208 -22.98 -1.68 8.34
N LEU A 209 -21.66 -1.41 8.34
CA LEU A 209 -20.69 -2.13 9.17
C LEU A 209 -20.92 -1.91 10.68
N GLU A 210 -21.23 -0.68 11.11
CA GLU A 210 -21.57 -0.36 12.52
C GLU A 210 -22.84 -1.06 12.98
N GLN A 211 -23.79 -1.28 12.07
CA GLN A 211 -25.03 -2.04 12.34
C GLN A 211 -24.84 -3.56 12.23
N GLY A 212 -23.62 -4.04 11.97
CA GLY A 212 -23.32 -5.45 11.77
C GLY A 212 -23.88 -6.03 10.46
N ILE A 213 -24.27 -5.18 9.51
CA ILE A 213 -24.76 -5.60 8.20
C ILE A 213 -23.55 -5.95 7.32
N ARG A 214 -23.55 -7.16 6.75
CA ARG A 214 -22.49 -7.59 5.87
C ARG A 214 -22.50 -6.78 4.56
N PRO A 215 -21.39 -6.11 4.19
CA PRO A 215 -21.30 -5.37 2.95
C PRO A 215 -21.58 -6.25 1.72
N GLN A 216 -22.30 -5.70 0.76
CA GLN A 216 -22.63 -6.38 -0.49
C GLN A 216 -22.31 -5.49 -1.68
N ILE A 217 -21.54 -6.01 -2.64
CA ILE A 217 -21.13 -5.30 -3.85
C ILE A 217 -22.33 -4.78 -4.69
N SER A 218 -23.47 -5.48 -4.62
CA SER A 218 -24.69 -5.11 -5.35
C SER A 218 -25.38 -3.85 -4.79
N ARG A 219 -25.06 -3.47 -3.55
CA ARG A 219 -25.64 -2.30 -2.87
C ARG A 219 -24.74 -1.06 -2.95
N CYS A 220 -23.53 -1.19 -3.50
CA CYS A 220 -22.56 -0.12 -3.58
C CYS A 220 -22.38 0.35 -5.03
N HIS A 221 -22.36 1.66 -5.24
CA HIS A 221 -21.97 2.24 -6.51
C HIS A 221 -20.47 2.33 -6.63
N ILE A 222 -19.88 1.47 -7.47
CA ILE A 222 -18.43 1.39 -7.67
C ILE A 222 -18.05 2.16 -8.92
N ASN A 223 -17.37 3.29 -8.76
CA ASN A 223 -16.87 4.09 -9.86
C ASN A 223 -15.42 3.68 -10.23
N THR A 224 -15.32 2.63 -11.05
CA THR A 224 -14.02 2.10 -11.52
C THR A 224 -13.20 3.15 -12.25
N LYS A 225 -13.84 4.06 -13.02
CA LYS A 225 -13.14 5.13 -13.75
C LYS A 225 -12.50 6.13 -12.81
N LYS A 226 -13.22 6.58 -11.77
CA LYS A 226 -12.71 7.50 -10.75
C LYS A 226 -11.50 6.87 -10.04
N PHE A 227 -11.62 5.60 -9.63
CA PHE A 227 -10.55 4.88 -8.94
C PHE A 227 -9.27 4.80 -9.78
N LEU A 228 -9.38 4.35 -11.04
CA LEU A 228 -8.23 4.22 -11.92
C LEU A 228 -7.62 5.57 -12.29
N LEU A 229 -8.43 6.62 -12.44
CA LEU A 229 -7.94 7.96 -12.70
C LEU A 229 -7.16 8.51 -11.51
N ALA A 230 -7.68 8.39 -10.29
CA ALA A 230 -6.99 8.80 -9.08
C ALA A 230 -5.65 8.06 -8.91
N LEU A 231 -5.66 6.74 -9.13
CA LEU A 231 -4.46 5.93 -9.06
C LEU A 231 -3.41 6.34 -10.10
N LEU A 232 -3.83 6.60 -11.34
CA LEU A 232 -2.95 7.07 -12.40
C LEU A 232 -2.31 8.42 -12.04
N MET A 233 -3.13 9.38 -11.61
CA MET A 233 -2.65 10.72 -11.23
C MET A 233 -1.63 10.65 -10.09
N GLU A 234 -1.87 9.83 -9.08
CA GLU A 234 -0.96 9.68 -7.95
C GLU A 234 0.33 8.93 -8.34
N CYS A 235 0.25 7.96 -9.24
CA CYS A 235 1.42 7.28 -9.78
C CYS A 235 2.28 8.19 -10.69
N GLN A 236 1.71 9.23 -11.30
CA GLN A 236 2.40 10.20 -12.14
C GLN A 236 3.04 11.36 -11.36
N GLN A 237 2.59 11.64 -10.15
CA GLN A 237 3.23 12.66 -9.29
C GLN A 237 4.66 12.21 -8.96
N LYS A 238 5.64 13.10 -9.29
CA LYS A 238 7.08 12.85 -9.09
C LYS A 238 7.49 13.03 -7.64
#